data_e649e076165f3b91e464b1b5320dc478
#
_entry.id   e649e076165f3b91e464b1b5320dc478
#
_cell.length_a   1.000
_cell.length_b   1.000
_cell.length_c   1.000
_cell.angle_alpha   90.00
_cell.angle_beta   90.00
_cell.angle_gamma   90.00
#
_symmetry.space_group_name_H-M   'P 1'
#
loop_
_entity.id
_entity.type
_entity.pdbx_description
1 polymer ?
#
loop_
_entity_poly.entity_id
_entity_poly.type
_entity_poly.pdbx_seq_one_letter_code
_entity_poly.pdbx_strand_id
1 'polypeptide(L)'
;MAAATRWGLEAVHLLGSTSLSRHRAIGGLAAALRHGAALLRQLRENDRALILDLLPQSIAAALSAATEPSITPELLKWQASRVEVLDDVLGLLAGPFDPASLGELSLPTECILVAGGDSRLSIDRETGLNRYGTVPRPRPDAVHFSSSTASSISDYGFMLCDMFRRDLAMAVLRDEVSLEALRVQATDAVITQILGLLGLDPSEADVVLAPSGSDTELLAVMSALAATDQPLTNILIAPEETGRAVALAGAGRFFDDIAGSGVAVRKGEEAWPGRSIEVKQVAIRSPDGRPRVIAEIEAELSQIVRAALAKGRRILLHVLACSKTGLKAPRANCVDGDRGYGARRDRCRG
;
A
#
# COMPACT_ATOMS: atom_id res chain seq x y z
N MET A 1 1.96 -22.45 -10.82
CA MET A 1 0.87 -22.10 -9.89
C MET A 1 0.45 -20.64 -10.03
N ALA A 2 1.32 -19.64 -9.88
CA ALA A 2 0.94 -18.22 -9.97
C ALA A 2 0.18 -17.81 -11.25
N ALA A 3 0.62 -18.30 -12.39
CA ALA A 3 -0.05 -18.03 -13.67
C ALA A 3 -1.42 -18.71 -13.76
N ALA A 4 -1.55 -19.94 -13.27
CA ALA A 4 -2.82 -20.67 -13.27
C ALA A 4 -3.84 -20.04 -12.29
N THR A 5 -3.37 -19.53 -11.14
CA THR A 5 -4.23 -18.81 -10.18
C THR A 5 -4.69 -17.46 -10.76
N ARG A 6 -3.78 -16.70 -11.37
CA ARG A 6 -4.12 -15.44 -12.06
C ARG A 6 -5.14 -15.66 -13.19
N TRP A 7 -5.07 -16.78 -13.87
CA TRP A 7 -5.97 -17.17 -14.96
C TRP A 7 -7.33 -17.67 -14.49
N GLY A 8 -7.33 -18.47 -13.42
CA GLY A 8 -8.57 -18.82 -12.74
C GLY A 8 -9.31 -17.55 -12.35
N LEU A 9 -8.63 -16.58 -11.78
CA LEU A 9 -9.19 -15.29 -11.32
C LEU A 9 -9.60 -14.38 -12.47
N GLU A 10 -8.83 -14.29 -13.55
CA GLU A 10 -9.23 -13.55 -14.76
C GLU A 10 -10.43 -14.21 -15.47
N ALA A 11 -10.47 -15.54 -15.54
CA ALA A 11 -11.62 -16.28 -16.06
C ALA A 11 -12.85 -16.10 -15.17
N VAL A 12 -12.71 -16.10 -13.85
CA VAL A 12 -13.78 -15.82 -12.87
C VAL A 12 -14.33 -14.42 -13.03
N HIS A 13 -13.46 -13.42 -13.12
CA HIS A 13 -13.88 -12.03 -13.34
C HIS A 13 -14.66 -11.87 -14.67
N LEU A 14 -14.25 -12.62 -15.70
CA LEU A 14 -14.94 -12.65 -16.99
C LEU A 14 -16.26 -13.44 -16.96
N LEU A 15 -16.34 -14.52 -16.17
CA LEU A 15 -17.54 -15.37 -16.05
C LEU A 15 -18.54 -14.84 -15.01
N GLY A 16 -18.09 -14.15 -13.97
CA GLY A 16 -18.95 -13.56 -12.93
C GLY A 16 -19.77 -12.35 -13.39
N SER A 17 -19.49 -11.78 -14.57
CA SER A 17 -20.33 -10.76 -15.15
C SER A 17 -21.51 -11.41 -15.91
N THR A 18 -22.69 -11.30 -15.35
CA THR A 18 -23.97 -11.86 -15.86
C THR A 18 -24.35 -11.43 -17.30
N SER A 19 -23.58 -10.58 -17.95
CA SER A 19 -23.82 -10.07 -19.31
C SER A 19 -22.91 -10.66 -20.39
N LEU A 20 -21.97 -11.54 -20.06
CA LEU A 20 -21.04 -12.11 -21.04
C LEU A 20 -21.65 -13.29 -21.77
N SER A 21 -21.81 -13.15 -23.09
CA SER A 21 -22.20 -14.28 -23.94
C SER A 21 -21.18 -15.43 -23.77
N ARG A 22 -21.67 -16.68 -23.83
CA ARG A 22 -20.84 -17.90 -23.81
C ARG A 22 -19.61 -17.82 -24.74
N HIS A 23 -19.75 -17.13 -25.88
CA HIS A 23 -18.66 -16.88 -26.83
C HIS A 23 -17.51 -16.03 -26.28
N ARG A 24 -17.83 -15.01 -25.45
CA ARG A 24 -16.79 -14.18 -24.82
C ARG A 24 -16.06 -14.96 -23.72
N ALA A 25 -16.78 -15.75 -22.93
CA ALA A 25 -16.21 -16.62 -21.91
C ALA A 25 -15.22 -17.64 -22.52
N ILE A 26 -15.62 -18.31 -23.61
CA ILE A 26 -14.76 -19.25 -24.34
C ILE A 26 -13.55 -18.53 -24.93
N GLY A 27 -13.71 -17.32 -25.47
CA GLY A 27 -12.61 -16.50 -25.98
C GLY A 27 -11.61 -16.12 -24.87
N GLY A 28 -12.10 -15.74 -23.71
CA GLY A 28 -11.30 -15.46 -22.53
C GLY A 28 -10.52 -16.68 -22.03
N LEU A 29 -11.18 -17.84 -21.92
CA LEU A 29 -10.55 -19.10 -21.52
C LEU A 29 -9.48 -19.56 -22.52
N ALA A 30 -9.74 -19.42 -23.82
CA ALA A 30 -8.76 -19.73 -24.88
C ALA A 30 -7.53 -18.80 -24.79
N ALA A 31 -7.72 -17.51 -24.51
CA ALA A 31 -6.63 -16.57 -24.28
C ALA A 31 -5.83 -16.94 -23.02
N ALA A 32 -6.52 -17.34 -21.97
CA ALA A 32 -5.94 -17.83 -20.73
C ALA A 32 -5.10 -19.11 -20.98
N LEU A 33 -5.59 -20.11 -21.65
CA LEU A 33 -4.85 -21.33 -22.02
C LEU A 33 -3.60 -21.02 -22.85
N ARG A 34 -3.69 -20.08 -23.80
CA ARG A 34 -2.54 -19.66 -24.63
C ARG A 34 -1.44 -19.03 -23.79
N HIS A 35 -1.80 -18.15 -22.89
CA HIS A 35 -0.85 -17.47 -22.03
C HIS A 35 -0.11 -18.45 -21.11
N GLY A 36 -0.78 -19.44 -20.46
CA GLY A 36 -0.17 -20.41 -19.65
C GLY A 36 0.68 -21.43 -20.39
N ALA A 37 0.20 -21.79 -21.53
CA ALA A 37 1.05 -22.59 -22.37
C ALA A 37 2.36 -21.88 -22.70
N ALA A 38 2.33 -20.58 -22.95
CA ALA A 38 3.54 -19.78 -23.14
C ALA A 38 4.45 -19.76 -21.89
N LEU A 39 3.86 -19.67 -20.71
CA LEU A 39 4.61 -19.75 -19.45
C LEU A 39 5.13 -21.16 -19.16
N LEU A 40 4.33 -22.19 -19.39
CA LEU A 40 4.76 -23.59 -19.23
C LEU A 40 5.94 -23.93 -20.14
N ARG A 41 6.00 -23.37 -21.35
CA ARG A 41 7.15 -23.57 -22.27
C ARG A 41 8.46 -23.00 -21.73
N GLN A 42 8.42 -22.01 -20.83
CA GLN A 42 9.61 -21.43 -20.22
C GLN A 42 10.13 -22.23 -19.02
N LEU A 43 9.35 -23.21 -18.53
CA LEU A 43 9.72 -24.02 -17.39
C LEU A 43 10.53 -25.26 -17.84
N ARG A 44 11.33 -25.78 -16.90
CA ARG A 44 11.97 -27.09 -17.06
C ARG A 44 10.90 -28.18 -17.12
N GLU A 45 11.20 -29.28 -17.79
CA GLU A 45 10.25 -30.38 -18.04
C GLU A 45 9.66 -30.94 -16.74
N ASN A 46 10.49 -31.16 -15.72
CA ASN A 46 10.03 -31.68 -14.43
C ASN A 46 9.10 -30.68 -13.70
N ASP A 47 9.38 -29.38 -13.75
CA ASP A 47 8.53 -28.37 -13.14
C ASP A 47 7.20 -28.23 -13.88
N ARG A 48 7.22 -28.40 -15.19
CA ARG A 48 6.03 -28.44 -16.05
C ARG A 48 5.13 -29.61 -15.71
N ALA A 49 5.69 -30.81 -15.59
CA ALA A 49 4.97 -32.03 -15.23
C ALA A 49 4.29 -31.84 -13.84
N LEU A 50 5.04 -31.36 -12.85
CA LEU A 50 4.53 -31.14 -11.52
C LEU A 50 3.34 -30.15 -11.50
N ILE A 51 3.39 -29.07 -12.30
CA ILE A 51 2.29 -28.11 -12.38
C ILE A 51 1.06 -28.74 -13.06
N LEU A 52 1.25 -29.53 -14.10
CA LEU A 52 0.15 -30.18 -14.78
C LEU A 52 -0.54 -31.22 -13.89
N ASP A 53 0.22 -31.96 -13.08
CA ASP A 53 -0.30 -32.94 -12.12
C ASP A 53 -1.14 -32.31 -10.99
N LEU A 54 -0.96 -31.02 -10.71
CA LEU A 54 -1.75 -30.29 -9.72
C LEU A 54 -3.10 -29.76 -10.27
N LEU A 55 -3.35 -29.88 -11.56
CA LEU A 55 -4.54 -29.36 -12.22
C LEU A 55 -5.57 -30.48 -12.49
N PRO A 56 -6.88 -30.17 -12.56
CA PRO A 56 -7.86 -31.09 -13.09
C PRO A 56 -7.43 -31.62 -14.46
N GLN A 57 -7.64 -32.92 -14.70
CA GLN A 57 -7.12 -33.61 -15.88
C GLN A 57 -7.52 -32.94 -17.20
N SER A 58 -8.74 -32.39 -17.29
CA SER A 58 -9.22 -31.73 -18.49
C SER A 58 -8.47 -30.41 -18.76
N ILE A 59 -8.18 -29.66 -17.71
CA ILE A 59 -7.43 -28.40 -17.77
C ILE A 59 -5.95 -28.67 -18.08
N ALA A 60 -5.36 -29.68 -17.44
CA ALA A 60 -3.99 -30.14 -17.72
C ALA A 60 -3.82 -30.57 -19.17
N ALA A 61 -4.78 -31.34 -19.69
CA ALA A 61 -4.80 -31.79 -21.08
C ALA A 61 -4.94 -30.58 -22.05
N ALA A 62 -5.85 -29.66 -21.77
CA ALA A 62 -6.04 -28.47 -22.59
C ALA A 62 -4.80 -27.57 -22.61
N LEU A 63 -4.13 -27.40 -21.47
CA LEU A 63 -2.88 -26.66 -21.34
C LEU A 63 -1.72 -27.35 -22.05
N SER A 64 -1.57 -28.68 -21.92
CA SER A 64 -0.57 -29.45 -22.64
C SER A 64 -0.75 -29.32 -24.15
N ALA A 65 -1.98 -29.49 -24.66
CA ALA A 65 -2.30 -29.27 -26.06
C ALA A 65 -1.96 -27.86 -26.53
N ALA A 66 -2.18 -26.85 -25.68
CA ALA A 66 -1.88 -25.45 -25.96
C ALA A 66 -0.36 -25.15 -26.00
N THR A 67 0.49 -26.03 -25.49
CA THR A 67 1.96 -25.92 -25.61
C THR A 67 2.48 -26.30 -26.98
N GLU A 68 1.71 -27.04 -27.79
CA GLU A 68 2.12 -27.46 -29.10
C GLU A 68 2.33 -26.28 -30.06
N PRO A 69 3.43 -26.21 -30.81
CA PRO A 69 3.73 -25.11 -31.72
C PRO A 69 2.71 -24.90 -32.84
N SER A 70 2.00 -25.99 -33.21
CA SER A 70 1.02 -26.02 -34.29
C SER A 70 -0.38 -25.63 -33.89
N ILE A 71 -0.62 -25.25 -32.62
CA ILE A 71 -1.97 -24.95 -32.15
C ILE A 71 -2.51 -23.65 -32.76
N THR A 72 -3.65 -23.73 -33.40
CA THR A 72 -4.33 -22.56 -33.97
C THR A 72 -5.27 -21.92 -32.95
N PRO A 73 -5.63 -20.62 -33.13
CA PRO A 73 -6.62 -19.95 -32.28
C PRO A 73 -7.98 -20.64 -32.25
N GLU A 74 -8.39 -21.24 -33.37
CA GLU A 74 -9.65 -21.98 -33.51
C GLU A 74 -9.60 -23.29 -32.72
N LEU A 75 -8.49 -23.99 -32.73
CA LEU A 75 -8.29 -25.24 -31.98
C LEU A 75 -8.25 -24.93 -30.46
N LEU A 76 -7.64 -23.82 -30.06
CA LEU A 76 -7.68 -23.37 -28.65
C LEU A 76 -9.10 -23.02 -28.19
N LYS A 77 -9.90 -22.35 -29.03
CA LYS A 77 -11.31 -22.07 -28.73
C LYS A 77 -12.12 -23.35 -28.62
N TRP A 78 -11.84 -24.33 -29.51
CA TRP A 78 -12.47 -25.65 -29.45
C TRP A 78 -12.11 -26.38 -28.17
N GLN A 79 -10.84 -26.39 -27.77
CA GLN A 79 -10.38 -26.96 -26.47
C GLN A 79 -11.09 -26.29 -25.29
N ALA A 80 -11.13 -24.96 -25.27
CA ALA A 80 -11.78 -24.19 -24.23
C ALA A 80 -13.32 -24.35 -24.21
N SER A 81 -13.93 -24.82 -25.32
CA SER A 81 -15.37 -25.04 -25.41
C SER A 81 -15.81 -26.45 -25.01
N ARG A 82 -14.87 -27.35 -24.74
CA ARG A 82 -15.19 -28.71 -24.27
C ARG A 82 -15.93 -28.66 -22.96
N VAL A 83 -16.98 -29.46 -22.86
CA VAL A 83 -17.86 -29.50 -21.68
C VAL A 83 -17.05 -29.84 -20.43
N GLU A 84 -16.16 -30.83 -20.52
CA GLU A 84 -15.31 -31.27 -19.38
C GLU A 84 -14.39 -30.15 -18.86
N VAL A 85 -13.80 -29.35 -19.76
CA VAL A 85 -12.96 -28.20 -19.37
C VAL A 85 -13.80 -27.11 -18.74
N LEU A 86 -14.98 -26.85 -19.30
CA LEU A 86 -15.91 -25.85 -18.75
C LEU A 86 -16.46 -26.32 -17.40
N ASP A 87 -16.82 -27.59 -17.26
CA ASP A 87 -17.36 -28.17 -16.02
C ASP A 87 -16.29 -28.18 -14.92
N ASP A 88 -15.03 -28.52 -15.23
CA ASP A 88 -13.95 -28.47 -14.26
C ASP A 88 -13.61 -27.04 -13.85
N VAL A 89 -13.61 -26.09 -14.80
CA VAL A 89 -13.45 -24.66 -14.47
C VAL A 89 -14.64 -24.16 -13.63
N LEU A 90 -15.87 -24.52 -14.01
CA LEU A 90 -17.06 -24.17 -13.23
C LEU A 90 -17.07 -24.88 -11.87
N GLY A 91 -16.58 -26.12 -11.80
CA GLY A 91 -16.42 -26.87 -10.56
C GLY A 91 -15.41 -26.24 -9.61
N LEU A 92 -14.28 -25.79 -10.16
CA LEU A 92 -13.31 -24.98 -9.39
C LEU A 92 -13.89 -23.65 -8.91
N LEU A 93 -14.85 -23.11 -9.69
CA LEU A 93 -15.53 -21.84 -9.40
C LEU A 93 -16.77 -22.00 -8.51
N ALA A 94 -17.46 -23.15 -8.61
CA ALA A 94 -18.67 -23.47 -7.86
C ALA A 94 -18.39 -24.24 -6.55
N GLY A 95 -17.12 -24.54 -6.27
CA GLY A 95 -16.71 -24.96 -4.93
C GLY A 95 -17.15 -23.95 -3.87
N PRO A 96 -16.84 -24.11 -2.59
CA PRO A 96 -17.18 -23.14 -1.55
C PRO A 96 -16.54 -21.75 -1.79
N PHE A 97 -15.95 -21.55 -2.95
CA PHE A 97 -15.26 -20.35 -3.38
C PHE A 97 -16.22 -19.35 -3.98
N ASP A 98 -16.56 -18.34 -3.20
CA ASP A 98 -17.14 -17.10 -3.70
C ASP A 98 -16.02 -16.15 -4.14
N PRO A 99 -15.94 -15.74 -5.43
CA PRO A 99 -14.97 -14.73 -5.87
C PRO A 99 -15.01 -13.45 -5.04
N ALA A 100 -16.18 -13.09 -4.50
CA ALA A 100 -16.34 -11.96 -3.59
C ALA A 100 -15.56 -12.18 -2.28
N SER A 101 -15.33 -13.42 -1.85
CA SER A 101 -14.55 -13.74 -0.65
C SER A 101 -13.08 -13.41 -0.77
N LEU A 102 -12.51 -13.37 -1.98
CA LEU A 102 -11.13 -12.90 -2.21
C LEU A 102 -11.01 -11.38 -2.21
N GLY A 103 -12.10 -10.65 -2.49
CA GLY A 103 -12.11 -9.20 -2.52
C GLY A 103 -10.89 -8.63 -3.27
N GLU A 104 -10.14 -7.78 -2.60
CA GLU A 104 -8.96 -7.12 -3.16
C GLU A 104 -7.82 -8.08 -3.53
N LEU A 105 -7.72 -9.26 -2.89
CA LEU A 105 -6.71 -10.26 -3.22
C LEU A 105 -6.85 -10.82 -4.64
N SER A 106 -8.03 -10.65 -5.26
CA SER A 106 -8.27 -10.98 -6.67
C SER A 106 -7.58 -10.03 -7.64
N LEU A 107 -7.25 -8.81 -7.19
CA LEU A 107 -6.59 -7.81 -8.01
C LEU A 107 -5.12 -8.15 -8.25
N PRO A 108 -4.53 -7.70 -9.37
CA PRO A 108 -3.09 -7.71 -9.57
C PRO A 108 -2.35 -6.97 -8.45
N THR A 109 -1.15 -7.42 -8.13
CA THR A 109 -0.33 -6.82 -7.07
C THR A 109 -0.10 -5.33 -7.28
N GLU A 110 0.14 -4.90 -8.52
CA GLU A 110 0.27 -3.50 -8.88
C GLU A 110 -0.97 -2.65 -8.59
N CYS A 111 -2.16 -3.23 -8.66
CA CYS A 111 -3.41 -2.54 -8.30
C CYS A 111 -3.54 -2.39 -6.79
N ILE A 112 -3.18 -3.43 -6.03
CA ILE A 112 -3.22 -3.40 -4.55
C ILE A 112 -2.20 -2.40 -4.01
N LEU A 113 -1.01 -2.32 -4.60
CA LEU A 113 0.04 -1.38 -4.19
C LEU A 113 -0.37 0.10 -4.29
N VAL A 114 -1.39 0.42 -5.09
CA VAL A 114 -1.92 1.79 -5.23
C VAL A 114 -3.34 1.94 -4.66
N ALA A 115 -3.94 0.86 -4.19
CA ALA A 115 -5.25 0.90 -3.55
C ALA A 115 -5.15 1.54 -2.15
N GLY A 116 -6.15 2.33 -1.78
CA GLY A 116 -6.18 3.01 -0.49
C GLY A 116 -5.16 4.16 -0.34
N GLY A 117 -4.43 4.50 -1.39
CA GLY A 117 -3.60 5.69 -1.46
C GLY A 117 -4.38 6.92 -1.90
N ASP A 118 -3.74 8.07 -1.87
CA ASP A 118 -4.32 9.29 -2.42
C ASP A 118 -4.26 9.31 -3.96
N SER A 119 -4.95 10.29 -4.57
CA SER A 119 -5.04 10.43 -6.03
C SER A 119 -3.68 10.54 -6.75
N ARG A 120 -2.60 10.84 -6.01
CA ARG A 120 -1.26 10.93 -6.57
C ARG A 120 -0.72 9.58 -7.06
N LEU A 121 -1.22 8.47 -6.48
CA LEU A 121 -0.85 7.11 -6.85
C LEU A 121 -1.71 6.53 -7.97
N SER A 122 -2.85 7.16 -8.26
CA SER A 122 -3.74 6.71 -9.34
C SER A 122 -3.00 6.67 -10.67
N ILE A 123 -3.22 5.61 -11.42
CA ILE A 123 -2.60 5.41 -12.73
C ILE A 123 -3.51 6.00 -13.80
N ASP A 124 -2.97 6.93 -14.56
CA ASP A 124 -3.63 7.48 -15.73
C ASP A 124 -3.75 6.40 -16.82
N ARG A 125 -4.94 6.27 -17.40
CA ARG A 125 -5.26 5.18 -18.35
C ARG A 125 -4.58 5.35 -19.71
N GLU A 126 -4.29 6.57 -20.11
CA GLU A 126 -3.68 6.86 -21.42
C GLU A 126 -2.17 6.66 -21.35
N THR A 127 -1.54 7.16 -20.30
CA THR A 127 -0.08 7.10 -20.15
C THR A 127 0.41 5.85 -19.44
N GLY A 128 -0.44 5.17 -18.67
CA GLY A 128 -0.07 4.06 -17.80
C GLY A 128 0.82 4.47 -16.62
N LEU A 129 0.91 5.76 -16.31
CA LEU A 129 1.78 6.34 -15.30
C LEU A 129 0.95 7.04 -14.22
N ASN A 130 1.50 7.17 -13.04
CA ASN A 130 0.92 8.03 -12.01
C ASN A 130 1.32 9.50 -12.24
N ARG A 131 0.81 10.40 -11.40
CA ARG A 131 1.10 11.84 -11.45
C ARG A 131 2.60 12.20 -11.42
N TYR A 132 3.44 11.30 -10.94
CA TYR A 132 4.90 11.50 -10.86
C TYR A 132 5.67 10.83 -12.00
N GLY A 133 4.96 10.26 -12.98
CA GLY A 133 5.58 9.57 -14.10
C GLY A 133 6.14 8.19 -13.73
N THR A 134 5.64 7.57 -12.65
CA THR A 134 6.07 6.25 -12.20
C THR A 134 4.94 5.22 -12.28
N VAL A 135 5.27 3.96 -12.11
CA VAL A 135 4.33 2.82 -12.12
C VAL A 135 4.49 2.00 -10.84
N PRO A 136 3.43 1.33 -10.37
CA PRO A 136 3.48 0.44 -9.20
C PRO A 136 4.11 -0.93 -9.55
N ARG A 137 5.14 -0.92 -10.37
CA ARG A 137 5.89 -2.09 -10.85
C ARG A 137 7.38 -1.79 -10.80
N PRO A 138 8.24 -2.83 -10.75
CA PRO A 138 9.67 -2.66 -10.89
C PRO A 138 10.05 -1.96 -12.20
N ARG A 139 11.01 -1.05 -12.10
CA ARG A 139 11.65 -0.37 -13.22
C ARG A 139 13.17 -0.37 -13.02
N PRO A 140 13.81 -1.52 -13.21
CA PRO A 140 15.25 -1.67 -12.96
C PRO A 140 16.12 -0.81 -13.88
N ASP A 141 15.58 -0.40 -15.02
CA ASP A 141 16.19 0.47 -16.02
C ASP A 141 16.05 1.96 -15.71
N ALA A 142 15.27 2.33 -14.69
CA ALA A 142 15.00 3.72 -14.37
C ALA A 142 15.78 4.20 -13.15
N VAL A 143 16.45 5.34 -13.28
CA VAL A 143 17.06 6.05 -12.16
C VAL A 143 16.07 7.09 -11.64
N HIS A 144 15.64 6.92 -10.40
CA HIS A 144 14.64 7.79 -9.77
C HIS A 144 15.30 8.84 -8.88
N PHE A 145 15.01 10.13 -9.17
CA PHE A 145 15.39 11.27 -8.33
C PHE A 145 14.16 11.88 -7.64
N SER A 146 13.20 11.05 -7.27
CA SER A 146 11.94 11.48 -6.68
C SER A 146 11.84 11.11 -5.19
N SER A 147 10.84 11.68 -4.51
CA SER A 147 10.54 11.32 -3.11
C SER A 147 9.97 9.90 -3.03
N SER A 148 9.99 9.31 -1.82
CA SER A 148 9.55 7.93 -1.56
C SER A 148 8.15 7.59 -2.10
N THR A 149 7.19 8.53 -2.06
CA THR A 149 5.83 8.31 -2.58
C THR A 149 5.80 8.12 -4.10
N ALA A 150 6.78 8.63 -4.82
CA ALA A 150 6.83 8.58 -6.28
C ALA A 150 7.78 7.50 -6.80
N SER A 151 8.48 6.77 -5.95
CA SER A 151 9.40 5.72 -6.35
C SER A 151 8.67 4.46 -6.80
N SER A 152 9.17 3.79 -7.84
CA SER A 152 8.72 2.44 -8.17
C SER A 152 9.26 1.45 -7.13
N ILE A 153 8.49 0.40 -6.88
CA ILE A 153 8.91 -0.69 -5.99
C ILE A 153 10.11 -1.44 -6.61
N SER A 154 11.01 -1.96 -5.78
CA SER A 154 12.10 -2.83 -6.24
C SER A 154 11.57 -4.19 -6.74
N ASP A 155 12.33 -4.88 -7.61
CA ASP A 155 12.00 -6.23 -8.07
C ASP A 155 11.78 -7.18 -6.90
N TYR A 156 12.67 -7.14 -5.92
CA TYR A 156 12.58 -7.97 -4.72
C TYR A 156 11.35 -7.65 -3.88
N GLY A 157 11.07 -6.37 -3.63
CA GLY A 157 9.89 -5.94 -2.89
C GLY A 157 8.59 -6.34 -3.60
N PHE A 158 8.52 -6.18 -4.92
CA PHE A 158 7.35 -6.59 -5.70
C PHE A 158 7.12 -8.10 -5.66
N MET A 159 8.20 -8.88 -5.80
CA MET A 159 8.15 -10.34 -5.69
C MET A 159 7.60 -10.77 -4.31
N LEU A 160 8.09 -10.17 -3.23
CA LEU A 160 7.61 -10.48 -1.88
C LEU A 160 6.12 -10.12 -1.71
N CYS A 161 5.71 -8.95 -2.17
CA CYS A 161 4.30 -8.54 -2.13
C CYS A 161 3.41 -9.49 -2.93
N ASP A 162 3.84 -9.90 -4.12
CA ASP A 162 3.07 -10.84 -4.96
C ASP A 162 3.00 -12.24 -4.34
N MET A 163 4.08 -12.73 -3.73
CA MET A 163 4.07 -13.99 -2.99
C MET A 163 3.12 -13.91 -1.79
N PHE A 164 3.22 -12.86 -0.99
CA PHE A 164 2.36 -12.66 0.16
C PHE A 164 0.88 -12.59 -0.23
N ARG A 165 0.53 -11.78 -1.23
CA ARG A 165 -0.85 -11.73 -1.77
C ARG A 165 -1.37 -13.11 -2.17
N ARG A 166 -0.53 -13.92 -2.84
CA ARG A 166 -0.91 -15.29 -3.26
C ARG A 166 -1.12 -16.23 -2.08
N ASP A 167 -0.25 -16.15 -1.07
CA ASP A 167 -0.38 -16.97 0.12
C ASP A 167 -1.67 -16.66 0.87
N LEU A 168 -2.01 -15.37 0.99
CA LEU A 168 -3.27 -14.91 1.55
C LEU A 168 -4.47 -15.41 0.73
N ALA A 169 -4.43 -15.25 -0.59
CA ALA A 169 -5.49 -15.73 -1.47
C ALA A 169 -5.69 -17.25 -1.36
N MET A 170 -4.60 -18.02 -1.25
CA MET A 170 -4.67 -19.46 -1.09
C MET A 170 -5.25 -19.89 0.25
N ALA A 171 -4.99 -19.16 1.32
CA ALA A 171 -5.58 -19.44 2.64
C ALA A 171 -7.11 -19.22 2.62
N VAL A 172 -7.58 -18.16 1.97
CA VAL A 172 -9.02 -17.92 1.75
C VAL A 172 -9.64 -19.02 0.88
N LEU A 173 -8.98 -19.39 -0.22
CA LEU A 173 -9.48 -20.42 -1.14
C LEU A 173 -9.60 -21.80 -0.52
N ARG A 174 -8.79 -22.11 0.50
CA ARG A 174 -8.87 -23.37 1.22
C ARG A 174 -9.89 -23.35 2.35
N ASP A 175 -10.61 -22.24 2.49
CA ASP A 175 -11.57 -22.01 3.60
C ASP A 175 -10.92 -22.16 4.99
N GLU A 176 -9.61 -21.91 5.06
CA GLU A 176 -8.84 -21.99 6.31
C GLU A 176 -9.14 -20.81 7.22
N VAL A 177 -9.45 -19.63 6.60
CA VAL A 177 -9.65 -18.39 7.33
C VAL A 177 -10.46 -17.39 6.49
N SER A 178 -11.28 -16.56 7.13
CA SER A 178 -12.01 -15.49 6.45
C SER A 178 -11.05 -14.37 6.02
N LEU A 179 -11.39 -13.64 4.96
CA LEU A 179 -10.60 -12.50 4.48
C LEU A 179 -10.37 -11.46 5.58
N GLU A 180 -11.36 -11.20 6.43
CA GLU A 180 -11.24 -10.24 7.51
C GLU A 180 -10.25 -10.71 8.59
N ALA A 181 -10.37 -11.96 9.03
CA ALA A 181 -9.41 -12.53 9.97
C ALA A 181 -7.98 -12.54 9.42
N LEU A 182 -7.83 -12.75 8.12
CA LEU A 182 -6.56 -12.76 7.42
C LEU A 182 -5.94 -11.36 7.35
N ARG A 183 -6.76 -10.31 7.13
CA ARG A 183 -6.30 -8.92 7.19
C ARG A 183 -5.73 -8.57 8.56
N VAL A 184 -6.43 -8.97 9.64
CA VAL A 184 -5.95 -8.75 11.01
C VAL A 184 -4.63 -9.47 11.22
N GLN A 185 -4.55 -10.77 10.93
CA GLN A 185 -3.33 -11.56 11.11
C GLN A 185 -2.14 -11.01 10.30
N ALA A 186 -2.38 -10.61 9.04
CA ALA A 186 -1.35 -10.03 8.19
C ALA A 186 -0.85 -8.68 8.73
N THR A 187 -1.76 -7.84 9.22
CA THR A 187 -1.42 -6.55 9.83
C THR A 187 -0.60 -6.76 11.11
N ASP A 188 -1.04 -7.65 11.99
CA ASP A 188 -0.33 -7.98 13.24
C ASP A 188 1.06 -8.55 12.96
N ALA A 189 1.21 -9.40 11.95
CA ALA A 189 2.50 -9.94 11.55
C ALA A 189 3.47 -8.83 11.08
N VAL A 190 2.98 -7.86 10.29
CA VAL A 190 3.78 -6.71 9.84
C VAL A 190 4.14 -5.82 11.03
N ILE A 191 3.21 -5.51 11.91
CA ILE A 191 3.44 -4.71 13.13
C ILE A 191 4.50 -5.38 14.01
N THR A 192 4.37 -6.69 14.25
CA THR A 192 5.34 -7.45 15.04
C THR A 192 6.74 -7.39 14.43
N GLN A 193 6.86 -7.52 13.11
CA GLN A 193 8.15 -7.40 12.43
C GLN A 193 8.75 -6.00 12.55
N ILE A 194 7.94 -4.94 12.44
CA ILE A 194 8.38 -3.54 12.58
C ILE A 194 8.90 -3.31 14.01
N LEU A 195 8.14 -3.72 15.02
CA LEU A 195 8.54 -3.59 16.42
C LEU A 195 9.85 -4.33 16.69
N GLY A 196 9.97 -5.58 16.21
CA GLY A 196 11.19 -6.37 16.33
C GLY A 196 12.39 -5.74 15.64
N LEU A 197 12.22 -5.19 14.43
CA LEU A 197 13.26 -4.49 13.69
C LEU A 197 13.76 -3.23 14.42
N LEU A 198 12.83 -2.51 15.06
CA LEU A 198 13.13 -1.30 15.83
C LEU A 198 13.61 -1.59 17.26
N GLY A 199 13.56 -2.84 17.72
CA GLY A 199 13.87 -3.25 19.08
C GLY A 199 12.92 -2.65 20.12
N LEU A 200 11.64 -2.46 19.75
CA LEU A 200 10.60 -1.92 20.63
C LEU A 200 9.82 -3.07 21.27
N ASP A 201 9.43 -2.87 22.53
CA ASP A 201 8.57 -3.82 23.24
C ASP A 201 7.10 -3.56 22.87
N PRO A 202 6.34 -4.60 22.45
CA PRO A 202 4.91 -4.45 22.13
C PRO A 202 4.04 -3.94 23.29
N SER A 203 4.50 -4.09 24.54
CA SER A 203 3.80 -3.54 25.72
C SER A 203 4.04 -2.04 25.92
N GLU A 204 5.07 -1.47 25.28
CA GLU A 204 5.49 -0.07 25.44
C GLU A 204 5.19 0.79 24.19
N ALA A 205 4.91 0.15 23.05
CA ALA A 205 4.75 0.86 21.78
C ALA A 205 3.70 0.17 20.87
N ASP A 206 2.90 1.00 20.23
CA ASP A 206 1.98 0.60 19.17
C ASP A 206 2.47 1.10 17.82
N VAL A 207 2.10 0.36 16.75
CA VAL A 207 2.39 0.74 15.37
C VAL A 207 1.10 1.00 14.63
N VAL A 208 0.98 2.18 14.04
CA VAL A 208 -0.13 2.52 13.13
C VAL A 208 0.41 2.62 11.72
N LEU A 209 -0.11 1.78 10.83
CA LEU A 209 0.23 1.80 9.41
C LEU A 209 -0.61 2.84 8.68
N ALA A 210 0.03 3.62 7.82
CA ALA A 210 -0.63 4.65 7.03
C ALA A 210 -0.17 4.57 5.56
N PRO A 211 -1.05 4.83 4.57
CA PRO A 211 -0.70 4.74 3.16
C PRO A 211 0.27 5.84 2.70
N SER A 212 0.35 6.96 3.41
CA SER A 212 1.28 8.04 3.09
C SER A 212 1.71 8.83 4.33
N GLY A 213 2.79 9.62 4.20
CA GLY A 213 3.22 10.55 5.26
C GLY A 213 2.19 11.63 5.57
N SER A 214 1.32 12.01 4.63
CA SER A 214 0.23 12.96 4.88
C SER A 214 -0.90 12.31 5.70
N ASP A 215 -1.18 11.02 5.48
CA ASP A 215 -2.10 10.25 6.32
C ASP A 215 -1.52 10.07 7.73
N THR A 216 -0.22 9.80 7.85
CA THR A 216 0.47 9.73 9.14
C THR A 216 0.33 11.03 9.92
N GLU A 217 0.44 12.19 9.26
CA GLU A 217 0.24 13.50 9.88
C GLU A 217 -1.19 13.65 10.40
N LEU A 218 -2.18 13.26 9.60
CA LEU A 218 -3.60 13.31 10.01
C LEU A 218 -3.85 12.39 11.21
N LEU A 219 -3.27 11.19 11.22
CA LEU A 219 -3.35 10.25 12.35
C LEU A 219 -2.65 10.78 13.60
N ALA A 220 -1.51 11.47 13.47
CA ALA A 220 -0.82 12.10 14.60
C ALA A 220 -1.70 13.21 15.24
N VAL A 221 -2.34 14.02 14.42
CA VAL A 221 -3.32 15.03 14.89
C VAL A 221 -4.49 14.35 15.58
N MET A 222 -5.05 13.29 15.01
CA MET A 222 -6.13 12.50 15.62
C MET A 222 -5.72 11.97 17.00
N SER A 223 -4.55 11.37 17.11
CA SER A 223 -4.03 10.84 18.37
C SER A 223 -3.85 11.93 19.42
N ALA A 224 -3.36 13.11 19.02
CA ALA A 224 -3.24 14.25 19.90
C ALA A 224 -4.60 14.78 20.38
N LEU A 225 -5.63 14.77 19.53
CA LEU A 225 -6.98 15.21 19.85
C LEU A 225 -7.74 14.18 20.72
N ALA A 226 -7.52 12.88 20.49
CA ALA A 226 -8.17 11.83 21.26
C ALA A 226 -7.75 11.81 22.74
N ALA A 227 -6.55 12.28 23.04
CA ALA A 227 -6.03 12.29 24.39
C ALA A 227 -6.60 13.42 25.29
N THR A 228 -7.29 14.43 24.72
CA THR A 228 -7.81 15.57 25.48
C THR A 228 -8.76 16.43 24.66
N ASP A 229 -9.63 17.19 25.35
CA ASP A 229 -10.50 18.21 24.73
C ASP A 229 -9.82 19.58 24.60
N GLN A 230 -8.58 19.74 25.08
CA GLN A 230 -7.85 20.97 24.94
C GLN A 230 -7.63 21.34 23.47
N PRO A 231 -7.64 22.65 23.13
CA PRO A 231 -7.22 23.12 21.82
C PRO A 231 -5.78 22.66 21.50
N LEU A 232 -5.52 22.30 20.25
CA LEU A 232 -4.22 21.80 19.79
C LEU A 232 -3.42 22.89 19.08
N THR A 233 -2.15 23.03 19.41
CA THR A 233 -1.16 23.70 18.56
C THR A 233 -0.24 22.65 17.95
N ASN A 234 -0.32 22.50 16.64
CA ASN A 234 0.55 21.62 15.87
C ASN A 234 1.71 22.42 15.28
N ILE A 235 2.94 22.04 15.60
CA ILE A 235 4.16 22.73 15.19
C ILE A 235 4.88 21.89 14.13
N LEU A 236 4.80 22.35 12.87
CA LEU A 236 5.44 21.74 11.72
C LEU A 236 6.83 22.35 11.49
N ILE A 237 7.82 21.47 11.40
CA ILE A 237 9.19 21.89 11.08
C ILE A 237 9.41 21.74 9.59
N ALA A 238 9.90 22.80 8.95
CA ALA A 238 10.23 22.85 7.53
C ALA A 238 9.13 22.30 6.61
N PRO A 239 7.90 22.82 6.68
CA PRO A 239 6.81 22.33 5.85
C PRO A 239 7.13 22.44 4.35
N GLU A 240 7.97 23.38 3.96
CA GLU A 240 8.48 23.56 2.59
C GLU A 240 9.37 22.39 2.14
N GLU A 241 10.04 21.74 3.07
CA GLU A 241 10.89 20.57 2.81
C GLU A 241 10.22 19.22 3.10
N THR A 242 8.94 19.24 3.42
CA THR A 242 8.10 18.05 3.60
C THR A 242 7.14 17.88 2.41
N GLY A 243 5.95 17.33 2.59
CA GLY A 243 4.93 17.23 1.56
C GLY A 243 4.01 18.44 1.55
N ARG A 244 3.57 18.93 0.39
CA ARG A 244 2.61 20.05 0.30
C ARG A 244 1.29 19.77 1.05
N ALA A 245 0.89 18.52 1.13
CA ALA A 245 -0.32 18.09 1.81
C ALA A 245 -0.21 18.10 3.34
N VAL A 246 1.03 18.09 3.88
CA VAL A 246 1.28 18.02 5.34
C VAL A 246 0.69 19.22 6.07
N ALA A 247 0.72 20.41 5.48
CA ALA A 247 0.15 21.60 6.12
C ALA A 247 -1.37 21.52 6.29
N LEU A 248 -2.10 20.93 5.33
CA LEU A 248 -3.54 20.66 5.43
C LEU A 248 -3.82 19.58 6.46
N ALA A 249 -3.12 18.45 6.38
CA ALA A 249 -3.25 17.34 7.31
C ALA A 249 -2.95 17.80 8.76
N GLY A 250 -1.88 18.57 8.94
CA GLY A 250 -1.50 19.16 10.23
C GLY A 250 -2.52 20.13 10.80
N ALA A 251 -3.35 20.75 9.96
CA ALA A 251 -4.49 21.56 10.36
C ALA A 251 -5.76 20.71 10.64
N GLY A 252 -5.66 19.39 10.62
CA GLY A 252 -6.80 18.49 10.79
C GLY A 252 -7.79 18.52 9.61
N ARG A 253 -7.31 18.82 8.42
CA ARG A 253 -8.12 18.91 7.20
C ARG A 253 -7.76 17.83 6.21
N PHE A 254 -8.75 17.32 5.50
CA PHE A 254 -8.50 16.39 4.40
C PHE A 254 -7.62 17.05 3.34
N PHE A 255 -6.57 16.35 2.93
CA PHE A 255 -5.59 16.87 1.97
C PHE A 255 -5.85 16.38 0.54
N ASP A 256 -6.78 15.46 0.37
CA ASP A 256 -7.24 14.91 -0.91
C ASP A 256 -8.76 14.73 -0.87
N ASP A 257 -9.37 14.38 -1.99
CA ASP A 257 -10.81 14.09 -2.11
C ASP A 257 -11.14 12.61 -1.80
N ILE A 258 -10.11 11.80 -1.51
CA ILE A 258 -10.22 10.41 -1.04
C ILE A 258 -9.37 10.27 0.23
N ALA A 259 -9.98 9.82 1.31
CA ALA A 259 -9.27 9.48 2.55
C ALA A 259 -8.45 8.19 2.38
N GLY A 260 -7.46 7.97 3.23
CA GLY A 260 -6.63 6.75 3.25
C GLY A 260 -7.43 5.44 3.42
N SER A 261 -8.66 5.52 3.91
CA SER A 261 -9.62 4.42 3.98
C SER A 261 -10.37 4.15 2.65
N GLY A 262 -10.12 4.93 1.61
CA GLY A 262 -10.85 4.87 0.34
C GLY A 262 -12.20 5.60 0.32
N VAL A 263 -12.59 6.23 1.43
CA VAL A 263 -13.86 6.97 1.53
C VAL A 263 -13.72 8.32 0.83
N ALA A 264 -14.72 8.69 0.04
CA ALA A 264 -14.79 10.01 -0.59
C ALA A 264 -15.01 11.10 0.49
N VAL A 265 -14.18 12.13 0.43
CA VAL A 265 -14.18 13.29 1.32
C VAL A 265 -14.02 14.56 0.48
N ARG A 266 -13.99 15.73 1.10
CA ARG A 266 -13.71 16.97 0.39
C ARG A 266 -12.39 17.56 0.88
N LYS A 267 -11.47 17.76 -0.04
CA LYS A 267 -10.19 18.42 0.25
C LYS A 267 -10.39 19.79 0.92
N GLY A 268 -9.67 20.02 2.03
CA GLY A 268 -9.76 21.23 2.83
C GLY A 268 -10.88 21.23 3.87
N GLU A 269 -11.79 20.26 3.85
CA GLU A 269 -12.81 20.08 4.89
C GLU A 269 -12.18 19.58 6.19
N GLU A 270 -12.77 19.96 7.31
CA GLU A 270 -12.30 19.53 8.63
C GLU A 270 -12.57 18.05 8.85
N ALA A 271 -11.52 17.28 9.17
CA ALA A 271 -11.68 15.86 9.49
C ALA A 271 -12.34 15.65 10.86
N TRP A 272 -12.23 16.65 11.75
CA TRP A 272 -12.87 16.66 13.08
C TRP A 272 -13.53 18.01 13.33
N PRO A 273 -14.76 18.23 12.86
CA PRO A 273 -15.47 19.49 13.01
C PRO A 273 -15.60 19.90 14.49
N GLY A 274 -15.39 21.19 14.74
CA GLY A 274 -15.51 21.76 16.09
C GLY A 274 -14.26 21.60 16.97
N ARG A 275 -13.19 20.97 16.49
CA ARG A 275 -11.90 20.91 17.22
C ARG A 275 -11.02 22.11 16.84
N SER A 276 -10.47 22.79 17.83
CA SER A 276 -9.60 23.95 17.60
C SER A 276 -8.15 23.53 17.39
N ILE A 277 -7.68 23.59 16.14
CA ILE A 277 -6.31 23.26 15.76
C ILE A 277 -5.65 24.51 15.19
N GLU A 278 -4.51 24.90 15.77
CA GLU A 278 -3.65 25.98 15.27
C GLU A 278 -2.37 25.35 14.73
N VAL A 279 -1.98 25.69 13.51
CA VAL A 279 -0.72 25.24 12.92
C VAL A 279 0.31 26.36 13.03
N LYS A 280 1.47 26.04 13.59
CA LYS A 280 2.67 26.86 13.57
C LYS A 280 3.70 26.21 12.66
N GLN A 281 4.39 27.03 11.87
CA GLN A 281 5.41 26.54 10.93
C GLN A 281 6.75 27.20 11.29
N VAL A 282 7.79 26.37 11.38
CA VAL A 282 9.15 26.83 11.69
C VAL A 282 10.05 26.43 10.54
N ALA A 283 10.56 27.43 9.80
CA ALA A 283 11.49 27.21 8.70
C ALA A 283 12.87 26.78 9.22
N ILE A 284 13.54 25.89 8.49
CA ILE A 284 14.92 25.49 8.78
C ILE A 284 15.94 26.17 7.85
N ARG A 285 15.43 26.92 6.87
CA ARG A 285 16.24 27.74 5.98
C ARG A 285 15.84 29.21 6.06
N SER A 286 16.80 30.07 5.85
CA SER A 286 16.59 31.49 5.59
C SER A 286 16.04 31.72 4.17
N PRO A 287 15.46 32.89 3.88
CA PRO A 287 14.89 33.19 2.55
C PRO A 287 15.87 33.05 1.39
N ASP A 288 17.19 33.16 1.64
CA ASP A 288 18.25 32.93 0.65
C ASP A 288 18.62 31.44 0.47
N GLY A 289 17.88 30.53 1.14
CA GLY A 289 18.05 29.08 1.02
C GLY A 289 19.14 28.48 1.91
N ARG A 290 19.87 29.27 2.69
CA ARG A 290 20.90 28.76 3.61
C ARG A 290 20.28 28.09 4.83
N PRO A 291 20.89 27.03 5.40
CA PRO A 291 20.45 26.47 6.68
C PRO A 291 20.50 27.53 7.77
N ARG A 292 19.44 27.62 8.57
CA ARG A 292 19.40 28.47 9.77
C ARG A 292 20.22 27.83 10.89
N VAL A 293 20.72 28.67 11.78
CA VAL A 293 21.43 28.22 12.98
C VAL A 293 20.44 27.45 13.88
N ILE A 294 20.83 26.25 14.30
CA ILE A 294 19.94 25.36 15.05
C ILE A 294 19.47 25.99 16.36
N ALA A 295 20.32 26.77 17.03
CA ALA A 295 19.96 27.44 18.28
C ALA A 295 18.85 28.51 18.08
N GLU A 296 18.80 29.17 16.91
CA GLU A 296 17.75 30.13 16.58
C GLU A 296 16.41 29.42 16.36
N ILE A 297 16.44 28.26 15.65
CA ILE A 297 15.27 27.42 15.46
C ILE A 297 14.71 26.94 16.81
N GLU A 298 15.58 26.48 17.71
CA GLU A 298 15.21 26.00 19.04
C GLU A 298 14.68 27.11 19.93
N ALA A 299 15.23 28.33 19.82
CA ALA A 299 14.71 29.50 20.54
C ALA A 299 13.31 29.89 20.06
N GLU A 300 13.08 29.90 18.74
CA GLU A 300 11.76 30.17 18.15
C GLU A 300 10.73 29.09 18.58
N LEU A 301 11.10 27.82 18.53
CA LEU A 301 10.27 26.70 18.99
C LEU A 301 9.89 26.87 20.46
N SER A 302 10.87 27.17 21.33
CA SER A 302 10.65 27.38 22.76
C SER A 302 9.70 28.56 23.04
N GLN A 303 9.74 29.61 22.22
CA GLN A 303 8.82 30.73 22.31
C GLN A 303 7.40 30.32 21.92
N ILE A 304 7.24 29.57 20.78
CA ILE A 304 5.94 29.10 20.32
C ILE A 304 5.32 28.14 21.34
N VAL A 305 6.08 27.20 21.87
CA VAL A 305 5.63 26.23 22.88
C VAL A 305 5.14 26.96 24.14
N ARG A 306 5.95 27.88 24.70
CA ARG A 306 5.56 28.64 25.88
C ARG A 306 4.30 29.45 25.66
N ALA A 307 4.17 30.13 24.52
CA ALA A 307 3.01 30.91 24.18
C ALA A 307 1.73 30.07 24.03
N ALA A 308 1.85 28.86 23.48
CA ALA A 308 0.73 27.93 23.34
C ALA A 308 0.30 27.35 24.71
N LEU A 309 1.26 26.93 25.53
CA LEU A 309 0.99 26.43 26.89
C LEU A 309 0.33 27.48 27.78
N ALA A 310 0.77 28.76 27.70
CA ALA A 310 0.16 29.85 28.42
C ALA A 310 -1.33 30.09 28.04
N LYS A 311 -1.74 29.64 26.84
CA LYS A 311 -3.14 29.67 26.37
C LYS A 311 -3.91 28.38 26.69
N GLY A 312 -3.34 27.47 27.48
CA GLY A 312 -3.96 26.18 27.80
C GLY A 312 -4.06 25.22 26.61
N ARG A 313 -3.21 25.38 25.60
CA ARG A 313 -3.23 24.55 24.41
C ARG A 313 -2.29 23.33 24.55
N ARG A 314 -2.70 22.19 24.03
CA ARG A 314 -1.84 21.02 23.89
C ARG A 314 -0.88 21.24 22.72
N ILE A 315 0.31 20.65 22.81
CA ILE A 315 1.33 20.77 21.77
C ILE A 315 1.49 19.41 21.05
N LEU A 316 1.47 19.44 19.73
CA LEU A 316 2.02 18.40 18.87
C LEU A 316 3.26 18.98 18.18
N LEU A 317 4.43 18.46 18.51
CA LEU A 317 5.71 18.94 17.96
C LEU A 317 6.32 17.87 17.08
N HIS A 318 6.64 18.23 15.84
CA HIS A 318 7.37 17.38 14.92
C HIS A 318 8.87 17.58 15.06
N VAL A 319 9.60 16.46 15.15
CA VAL A 319 11.06 16.44 15.08
C VAL A 319 11.47 15.90 13.71
N LEU A 320 12.07 16.77 12.90
CA LEU A 320 12.50 16.40 11.56
C LEU A 320 13.83 15.68 11.62
N ALA A 321 13.81 14.36 11.45
CA ALA A 321 15.02 13.52 11.47
C ALA A 321 15.86 13.68 10.19
N CYS A 322 15.19 13.92 9.04
CA CYS A 322 15.84 14.20 7.76
C CYS A 322 14.86 14.93 6.84
N SER A 323 15.16 16.17 6.45
CA SER A 323 14.38 16.89 5.44
C SER A 323 14.68 16.35 4.03
N LYS A 324 13.94 16.80 3.02
CA LYS A 324 14.21 16.47 1.62
C LYS A 324 15.63 16.85 1.17
N THR A 325 16.24 17.80 1.84
CA THR A 325 17.59 18.28 1.58
C THR A 325 18.62 17.85 2.63
N GLY A 326 18.25 16.89 3.51
CA GLY A 326 19.15 16.26 4.46
C GLY A 326 19.36 17.00 5.78
N LEU A 327 18.58 18.04 6.08
CA LEU A 327 18.68 18.78 7.34
C LEU A 327 17.90 18.10 8.46
N LYS A 328 18.34 18.28 9.69
CA LYS A 328 17.68 17.83 10.95
C LYS A 328 17.39 19.01 11.84
N ALA A 329 16.19 19.05 12.42
CA ALA A 329 15.79 20.09 13.38
C ALA A 329 14.49 19.68 14.12
N PRO A 330 14.30 20.06 15.38
CA PRO A 330 15.33 20.49 16.31
C PRO A 330 16.26 19.34 16.72
N ARG A 331 17.26 19.60 17.57
CA ARG A 331 18.00 18.50 18.20
C ARG A 331 17.07 17.68 19.10
N ALA A 332 17.29 16.38 19.17
CA ALA A 332 16.44 15.48 19.96
C ALA A 332 16.31 15.88 21.44
N ASN A 333 17.38 16.45 22.01
CA ASN A 333 17.42 16.90 23.40
C ASN A 333 16.80 18.29 23.66
N CYS A 334 16.39 19.02 22.64
CA CYS A 334 15.68 20.30 22.81
C CYS A 334 14.29 20.10 23.44
N VAL A 335 13.71 18.90 23.32
CA VAL A 335 12.37 18.56 23.81
C VAL A 335 12.38 18.09 25.27
N ASP A 336 13.57 17.71 25.80
CA ASP A 336 13.72 17.13 27.15
C ASP A 336 13.83 18.15 28.30
N GLY A 337 13.76 19.43 27.99
CA GLY A 337 13.94 20.48 29.00
C GLY A 337 12.66 20.90 29.68
N ASP A 338 12.01 20.08 30.47
CA ASP A 338 11.26 20.44 31.67
C ASP A 338 10.25 19.42 32.23
N ARG A 339 10.05 18.21 31.66
CA ARG A 339 9.30 17.14 32.34
C ARG A 339 9.75 15.76 31.85
N GLY A 340 10.18 14.95 32.81
CA GLY A 340 10.68 13.61 32.59
C GLY A 340 9.72 12.68 31.84
N TYR A 341 9.92 12.60 30.55
CA TYR A 341 9.61 11.41 29.78
C TYR A 341 10.95 10.70 29.58
N GLY A 342 11.16 9.64 30.35
CA GLY A 342 12.33 8.79 30.25
C GLY A 342 12.39 8.05 28.94
N ALA A 343 12.81 8.71 27.88
CA ALA A 343 13.30 8.01 26.69
C ALA A 343 14.66 7.42 27.05
N ARG A 344 14.74 6.10 27.14
CA ARG A 344 15.99 5.36 27.31
C ARG A 344 16.91 5.68 26.13
N ARG A 345 17.96 6.48 26.40
CA ARG A 345 18.88 7.08 25.43
C ARG A 345 19.91 6.12 24.80
N ASP A 346 19.89 4.82 25.02
CA ASP A 346 21.10 4.01 24.81
C ASP A 346 21.12 3.02 23.65
N ARG A 347 20.19 3.10 22.66
CA ARG A 347 20.20 2.10 21.58
C ARG A 347 20.25 2.59 20.14
N CYS A 348 20.64 3.82 19.89
CA CYS A 348 20.95 4.29 18.52
C CYS A 348 22.43 4.62 18.38
N ARG A 349 23.32 3.68 18.69
CA ARG A 349 24.71 3.66 18.24
C ARG A 349 24.97 2.31 17.58
N GLY A 350 24.94 2.31 16.25
CA GLY A 350 25.29 1.18 15.43
C GLY A 350 25.08 1.55 13.96
#